data_3f2a42e2234d5d562917caa5d0619a93
#
_entry.id   3f2a42e2234d5d562917caa5d0619a93
#
_cell.length_a   1.000
_cell.length_b   1.000
_cell.length_c   1.000
_cell.angle_alpha   90.00
_cell.angle_beta   90.00
_cell.angle_gamma   90.00
#
_symmetry.space_group_name_H-M   'P 1'
#
loop_
_entity.id
_entity.type
_entity.pdbx_description
1 polymer ?
#
loop_
_entity_poly.entity_id
_entity_poly.type
_entity_poly.pdbx_seq_one_letter_code
_entity_poly.pdbx_strand_id
1 'polypeptide(L)'
;DLNVLDGTALTDPAQELLEGLTGMAGVVHVLGSDAGALRSASVWVAADGVGLLDQIDGDYTILQRVERGIVPPSIVELLNLGPRPQLTEPESQTVPASLVNNVLEPSGDAAEPWTDLADAIEGSWPTISHAIDAGGWRCWLLQGHTVEDGTAKVRDTVCFLDTPDGLLDIVIDGETAALAPMTTMTLWRHLSHLISLES
;
A
#
# COMPACT_ATOMS: atom_id res chain seq x y z
N ASP A 1 -11.79 19.12 13.01
CA ASP A 1 -13.05 18.35 13.15
C ASP A 1 -14.10 18.99 12.25
N LEU A 2 -14.40 18.34 11.12
CA LEU A 2 -15.52 18.70 10.29
C LEU A 2 -16.81 18.21 10.96
N ASN A 3 -17.71 19.13 11.33
CA ASN A 3 -19.08 18.75 11.60
C ASN A 3 -19.69 18.24 10.28
N VAL A 4 -19.84 16.93 10.15
CA VAL A 4 -20.36 16.30 8.94
C VAL A 4 -21.85 16.58 8.75
N LEU A 5 -22.58 16.75 9.86
CA LEU A 5 -24.04 16.98 9.85
C LEU A 5 -24.40 18.27 10.59
N ASP A 6 -25.30 19.05 10.00
CA ASP A 6 -26.07 20.09 10.67
C ASP A 6 -27.52 19.60 10.77
N GLY A 7 -27.87 19.04 11.95
CA GLY A 7 -29.14 18.33 12.14
C GLY A 7 -29.20 17.04 11.31
N THR A 8 -30.01 17.00 10.26
CA THR A 8 -30.17 15.87 9.33
C THR A 8 -29.58 16.14 7.96
N ALA A 9 -29.00 17.32 7.72
CA ALA A 9 -28.39 17.70 6.46
C ALA A 9 -26.86 17.62 6.54
N LEU A 10 -26.23 17.31 5.41
CA LEU A 10 -24.77 17.42 5.29
C LEU A 10 -24.36 18.89 5.35
N THR A 11 -23.25 19.17 6.01
CA THR A 11 -22.63 20.51 5.93
C THR A 11 -22.05 20.75 4.55
N ASP A 12 -21.93 22.02 4.11
CA ASP A 12 -21.37 22.34 2.80
C ASP A 12 -20.00 21.68 2.54
N PRO A 13 -19.03 21.66 3.49
CA PRO A 13 -17.76 20.96 3.29
C PRO A 13 -17.91 19.44 3.15
N ALA A 14 -18.85 18.81 3.85
CA ALA A 14 -19.11 17.38 3.72
C ALA A 14 -19.77 17.05 2.39
N GLN A 15 -20.64 17.94 1.89
CA GLN A 15 -21.26 17.81 0.59
C GLN A 15 -20.23 17.92 -0.54
N GLU A 16 -19.32 18.91 -0.49
CA GLU A 16 -18.21 19.05 -1.46
C GLU A 16 -17.31 17.82 -1.52
N LEU A 17 -17.00 17.21 -0.36
CA LEU A 17 -16.23 15.96 -0.31
C LEU A 17 -16.98 14.81 -1.01
N LEU A 18 -18.27 14.65 -0.76
CA LEU A 18 -19.08 13.59 -1.36
C LEU A 18 -19.32 13.82 -2.86
N GLU A 19 -19.50 15.07 -3.30
CA GLU A 19 -19.58 15.42 -4.71
C GLU A 19 -18.29 15.07 -5.45
N GLY A 20 -17.14 15.26 -4.79
CA GLY A 20 -15.83 14.81 -5.31
C GLY A 20 -15.78 13.31 -5.58
N LEU A 21 -16.51 12.47 -4.82
CA LEU A 21 -16.55 11.03 -5.05
C LEU A 21 -17.34 10.64 -6.32
N THR A 22 -18.28 11.46 -6.78
CA THR A 22 -19.11 11.14 -7.96
C THR A 22 -18.33 11.26 -9.29
N GLY A 23 -17.23 11.98 -9.33
CA GLY A 23 -16.37 12.17 -10.51
C GLY A 23 -15.10 11.32 -10.52
N MET A 24 -15.06 10.25 -9.73
CA MET A 24 -13.88 9.41 -9.60
C MET A 24 -13.58 8.64 -10.90
N ALA A 25 -12.36 8.79 -11.39
CA ALA A 25 -11.83 8.06 -12.54
C ALA A 25 -10.94 6.89 -12.13
N GLY A 26 -10.45 6.87 -10.90
CA GLY A 26 -9.62 5.79 -10.38
C GLY A 26 -9.58 5.75 -8.86
N VAL A 27 -9.09 4.63 -8.34
CA VAL A 27 -8.84 4.43 -6.93
C VAL A 27 -7.58 3.61 -6.74
N VAL A 28 -6.77 3.96 -5.75
CA VAL A 28 -5.65 3.14 -5.27
C VAL A 28 -6.04 2.59 -3.91
N HIS A 29 -6.19 1.29 -3.81
CA HIS A 29 -6.35 0.61 -2.53
C HIS A 29 -4.97 0.26 -1.97
N VAL A 30 -4.81 0.52 -0.69
CA VAL A 30 -3.62 0.21 0.09
C VAL A 30 -4.02 -0.79 1.17
N LEU A 31 -3.39 -1.93 1.18
CA LEU A 31 -3.51 -2.95 2.21
C LEU A 31 -2.11 -3.32 2.67
N GLY A 32 -1.94 -3.60 3.93
CA GLY A 32 -0.65 -4.09 4.39
C GLY A 32 -0.62 -4.39 5.86
N SER A 33 0.54 -4.80 6.28
CA SER A 33 0.84 -5.11 7.66
C SER A 33 2.10 -4.38 8.10
N ASP A 34 2.00 -3.72 9.23
CA ASP A 34 3.07 -3.02 9.91
C ASP A 34 3.39 -3.81 11.19
N ALA A 35 4.43 -4.64 11.14
CA ALA A 35 4.81 -5.56 12.22
C ALA A 35 3.62 -6.35 12.80
N GLY A 36 2.73 -6.85 11.93
CA GLY A 36 1.54 -7.62 12.31
C GLY A 36 0.26 -6.81 12.51
N ALA A 37 0.32 -5.48 12.58
CA ALA A 37 -0.87 -4.65 12.61
C ALA A 37 -1.38 -4.39 11.20
N LEU A 38 -2.61 -4.82 10.89
CA LEU A 38 -3.24 -4.52 9.61
C LEU A 38 -3.45 -3.03 9.43
N ARG A 39 -3.15 -2.55 8.23
CA ARG A 39 -3.37 -1.18 7.78
C ARG A 39 -4.11 -1.20 6.45
N SER A 40 -5.09 -0.33 6.31
CA SER A 40 -5.76 -0.14 5.03
C SER A 40 -6.07 1.33 4.79
N ALA A 41 -6.02 1.71 3.53
CA ALA A 41 -6.44 3.04 3.08
C ALA A 41 -6.90 2.97 1.63
N SER A 42 -7.60 4.00 1.18
CA SER A 42 -7.95 4.18 -0.23
C SER A 42 -7.66 5.62 -0.65
N VAL A 43 -7.13 5.77 -1.86
CA VAL A 43 -6.94 7.07 -2.48
C VAL A 43 -7.78 7.14 -3.74
N TRP A 44 -8.81 7.96 -3.71
CA TRP A 44 -9.72 8.17 -4.84
C TRP A 44 -9.20 9.33 -5.68
N VAL A 45 -9.09 9.15 -6.98
CA VAL A 45 -8.55 10.15 -7.91
C VAL A 45 -9.63 10.52 -8.93
N ALA A 46 -10.00 11.79 -8.95
CA ALA A 46 -10.92 12.33 -9.95
C ALA A 46 -10.18 12.73 -11.24
N ALA A 47 -10.91 12.82 -12.36
CA ALA A 47 -10.36 13.19 -13.65
C ALA A 47 -9.78 14.62 -13.67
N ASP A 48 -10.31 15.53 -12.83
CA ASP A 48 -9.81 16.90 -12.64
C ASP A 48 -8.51 16.99 -11.82
N GLY A 49 -8.04 15.84 -11.30
CA GLY A 49 -6.79 15.74 -10.55
C GLY A 49 -6.91 16.00 -9.05
N VAL A 50 -8.13 16.01 -8.51
CA VAL A 50 -8.34 16.05 -7.06
C VAL A 50 -8.38 14.61 -6.52
N GLY A 51 -7.67 14.38 -5.43
CA GLY A 51 -7.69 13.11 -4.70
C GLY A 51 -8.47 13.22 -3.39
N LEU A 52 -9.07 12.12 -2.97
CA LEU A 52 -9.59 11.92 -1.63
C LEU A 52 -8.85 10.76 -1.00
N LEU A 53 -8.18 11.04 0.12
CA LEU A 53 -7.55 10.01 0.94
C LEU A 53 -8.56 9.56 2.00
N ASP A 54 -8.88 8.28 1.98
CA ASP A 54 -9.69 7.60 2.99
C ASP A 54 -8.76 6.67 3.79
N GLN A 55 -8.65 6.94 5.06
CA GLN A 55 -7.75 6.23 5.99
C GLN A 55 -8.55 5.78 7.21
N ILE A 56 -8.37 4.53 7.59
CA ILE A 56 -8.92 4.00 8.84
C ILE A 56 -7.89 4.21 9.95
N ASP A 57 -8.28 4.97 10.98
CA ASP A 57 -7.48 5.18 12.19
C ASP A 57 -8.31 4.76 13.41
N GLY A 58 -8.08 3.52 13.87
CA GLY A 58 -8.88 2.89 14.93
C GLY A 58 -10.36 2.78 14.52
N ASP A 59 -11.26 3.39 15.30
CA ASP A 59 -12.70 3.41 15.06
C ASP A 59 -13.16 4.53 14.12
N TYR A 60 -12.26 5.33 13.58
CA TYR A 60 -12.57 6.50 12.77
C TYR A 60 -12.05 6.36 11.34
N THR A 61 -12.85 6.83 10.40
CA THR A 61 -12.42 7.06 9.03
C THR A 61 -12.05 8.53 8.86
N ILE A 62 -10.83 8.81 8.40
CA ILE A 62 -10.37 10.14 8.07
C ILE A 62 -10.46 10.30 6.56
N LEU A 63 -11.29 11.24 6.08
CA LEU A 63 -11.39 11.59 4.68
C LEU A 63 -10.75 12.98 4.45
N GLN A 64 -9.73 13.03 3.62
CA GLN A 64 -8.98 14.25 3.34
C GLN A 64 -8.89 14.52 1.84
N ARG A 65 -9.24 15.74 1.44
CA ARG A 65 -9.03 16.20 0.06
C ARG A 65 -7.57 16.56 -0.16
N VAL A 66 -6.97 16.03 -1.22
CA VAL A 66 -5.57 16.29 -1.61
C VAL A 66 -5.48 16.64 -3.09
N GLU A 67 -4.59 17.53 -3.45
CA GLU A 67 -4.27 17.80 -4.86
C GLU A 67 -3.54 16.61 -5.47
N ARG A 68 -3.75 16.34 -6.77
CA ARG A 68 -3.16 15.19 -7.48
C ARG A 68 -1.64 15.10 -7.30
N GLY A 69 -0.94 16.24 -7.37
CA GLY A 69 0.51 16.29 -7.19
C GLY A 69 0.97 15.93 -5.77
N ILE A 70 0.07 16.01 -4.79
CA ILE A 70 0.33 15.68 -3.39
C ILE A 70 0.00 14.20 -3.07
N VAL A 71 -0.76 13.51 -3.94
CA VAL A 71 -1.16 12.11 -3.70
C VAL A 71 0.04 11.16 -3.51
N PRO A 72 1.10 11.16 -4.36
CA PRO A 72 2.25 10.29 -4.14
C PRO A 72 2.94 10.53 -2.78
N PRO A 73 3.28 11.77 -2.39
CA PRO A 73 3.86 12.02 -1.07
C PRO A 73 2.91 11.67 0.08
N SER A 74 1.59 11.84 -0.08
CA SER A 74 0.62 11.43 0.95
C SER A 74 0.60 9.91 1.15
N ILE A 75 0.72 9.14 0.08
CA ILE A 75 0.87 7.66 0.18
C ILE A 75 2.18 7.32 0.90
N VAL A 76 3.29 7.96 0.55
CA VAL A 76 4.59 7.73 1.21
C VAL A 76 4.50 8.02 2.70
N GLU A 77 3.82 9.10 3.10
CA GLU A 77 3.59 9.46 4.50
C GLU A 77 2.69 8.42 5.20
N LEU A 78 1.58 8.03 4.56
CA LEU A 78 0.66 7.01 5.06
C LEU A 78 1.37 5.67 5.32
N LEU A 79 2.25 5.25 4.41
CA LEU A 79 3.02 4.01 4.51
C LEU A 79 4.24 4.16 5.42
N ASN A 80 4.50 5.36 5.95
CA ASN A 80 5.70 5.69 6.72
C ASN A 80 6.99 5.25 6.01
N LEU A 81 7.04 5.48 4.69
CA LEU A 81 8.18 5.14 3.86
C LEU A 81 9.28 6.19 4.01
N GLY A 82 10.51 5.73 4.18
CA GLY A 82 11.70 6.57 4.18
C GLY A 82 12.75 6.06 3.19
N PRO A 83 13.84 6.79 3.01
CA PRO A 83 15.00 6.28 2.29
C PRO A 83 15.49 4.98 2.93
N ARG A 84 15.77 3.97 2.09
CA ARG A 84 16.32 2.68 2.53
C ARG A 84 17.66 2.43 1.88
N PRO A 85 18.56 1.70 2.56
CA PRO A 85 19.77 1.20 1.96
C PRO A 85 19.46 0.41 0.70
N GLN A 86 20.35 0.49 -0.28
CA GLN A 86 20.26 -0.37 -1.45
C GLN A 86 20.84 -1.73 -1.09
N LEU A 87 20.05 -2.79 -1.31
CA LEU A 87 20.54 -4.15 -1.19
C LEU A 87 21.62 -4.39 -2.26
N THR A 88 22.71 -5.02 -1.84
CA THR A 88 23.86 -5.32 -2.71
C THR A 88 23.78 -6.71 -3.32
N GLU A 89 22.97 -7.57 -2.73
CA GLU A 89 22.68 -8.91 -3.20
C GLU A 89 21.76 -8.81 -4.43
N PRO A 90 22.22 -9.24 -5.61
CA PRO A 90 21.48 -8.97 -6.86
C PRO A 90 20.44 -10.02 -7.22
N GLU A 91 20.31 -11.11 -6.45
CA GLU A 91 19.54 -12.26 -6.86
C GLU A 91 18.06 -12.14 -6.45
N SER A 92 17.17 -12.47 -7.40
CA SER A 92 15.79 -12.72 -7.08
C SER A 92 15.62 -14.13 -6.50
N GLN A 93 14.71 -14.27 -5.56
CA GLN A 93 14.34 -15.54 -4.95
C GLN A 93 12.86 -15.81 -5.15
N THR A 94 12.49 -17.06 -5.36
CA THR A 94 11.11 -17.49 -5.43
C THR A 94 10.74 -18.23 -4.16
N VAL A 95 9.61 -17.82 -3.55
CA VAL A 95 9.01 -18.47 -2.39
C VAL A 95 7.56 -18.87 -2.69
N PRO A 96 6.92 -19.75 -1.89
CA PRO A 96 5.49 -19.97 -1.97
C PRO A 96 4.69 -18.67 -1.76
N ALA A 97 3.71 -18.38 -2.63
CA ALA A 97 2.86 -17.20 -2.51
C ALA A 97 2.12 -17.14 -1.18
N SER A 98 1.81 -18.31 -0.59
CA SER A 98 1.16 -18.41 0.73
C SER A 98 1.95 -17.69 1.84
N LEU A 99 3.28 -17.68 1.78
CA LEU A 99 4.10 -16.98 2.79
C LEU A 99 3.84 -15.48 2.74
N VAL A 100 3.78 -14.89 1.55
CA VAL A 100 3.48 -13.47 1.37
C VAL A 100 2.03 -13.15 1.72
N ASN A 101 1.09 -13.98 1.27
CA ASN A 101 -0.34 -13.78 1.55
C ASN A 101 -0.63 -13.84 3.06
N ASN A 102 -0.03 -14.77 3.78
CA ASN A 102 -0.17 -14.86 5.23
C ASN A 102 0.37 -13.63 5.96
N VAL A 103 1.36 -12.95 5.35
CA VAL A 103 1.94 -11.70 5.85
C VAL A 103 1.01 -10.52 5.60
N LEU A 104 0.38 -10.45 4.43
CA LEU A 104 -0.55 -9.39 4.06
C LEU A 104 -1.88 -9.50 4.80
N GLU A 105 -2.36 -10.73 5.02
CA GLU A 105 -3.65 -11.01 5.67
C GLU A 105 -3.45 -12.05 6.78
N PRO A 106 -2.85 -11.68 7.92
CA PRO A 106 -2.59 -12.63 9.00
C PRO A 106 -3.92 -13.17 9.55
N SER A 107 -4.13 -14.47 9.39
CA SER A 107 -5.27 -15.19 9.96
C SER A 107 -4.82 -15.89 11.25
N GLY A 108 -5.30 -15.42 12.40
CA GLY A 108 -5.01 -16.05 13.70
C GLY A 108 -3.89 -15.37 14.49
N ASP A 109 -3.18 -16.14 15.30
CA ASP A 109 -2.08 -15.63 16.15
C ASP A 109 -0.91 -15.16 15.26
N ALA A 110 -0.71 -13.85 15.21
CA ALA A 110 0.03 -13.15 14.17
C ALA A 110 1.56 -13.38 14.15
N ALA A 111 2.10 -14.21 15.01
CA ALA A 111 3.55 -14.36 15.14
C ALA A 111 4.20 -15.35 14.14
N GLU A 112 3.47 -16.39 13.69
CA GLU A 112 4.04 -17.45 12.86
C GLU A 112 4.32 -17.08 11.39
N PRO A 113 3.46 -16.31 10.68
CA PRO A 113 3.66 -16.06 9.25
C PRO A 113 4.95 -15.34 8.89
N TRP A 114 5.47 -14.53 9.79
CA TRP A 114 6.69 -13.73 9.57
C TRP A 114 7.94 -14.58 9.67
N THR A 115 7.99 -15.43 10.68
CA THR A 115 9.12 -16.35 10.91
C THR A 115 9.27 -17.26 9.69
N ASP A 116 8.18 -17.78 9.15
CA ASP A 116 8.22 -18.62 7.96
C ASP A 116 8.77 -17.87 6.73
N LEU A 117 8.39 -16.58 6.54
CA LEU A 117 8.93 -15.77 5.46
C LEU A 117 10.41 -15.43 5.71
N ALA A 118 10.77 -15.06 6.94
CA ALA A 118 12.13 -14.75 7.33
C ALA A 118 13.06 -15.94 7.07
N ASP A 119 12.67 -17.13 7.53
CA ASP A 119 13.40 -18.38 7.32
C ASP A 119 13.58 -18.70 5.84
N ALA A 120 12.52 -18.50 5.04
CA ALA A 120 12.55 -18.78 3.61
C ALA A 120 13.54 -17.89 2.85
N ILE A 121 13.82 -16.66 3.33
CA ILE A 121 14.69 -15.71 2.64
C ILE A 121 16.07 -15.55 3.30
N GLU A 122 16.32 -16.16 4.46
CA GLU A 122 17.57 -16.02 5.22
C GLU A 122 18.81 -16.31 4.38
N GLY A 123 18.75 -17.35 3.53
CA GLY A 123 19.89 -17.74 2.68
C GLY A 123 20.29 -16.70 1.64
N SER A 124 19.34 -15.87 1.17
CA SER A 124 19.58 -14.83 0.16
C SER A 124 19.77 -13.44 0.78
N TRP A 125 18.98 -13.14 1.81
CA TRP A 125 18.99 -11.81 2.47
C TRP A 125 18.98 -11.94 3.99
N PRO A 126 20.08 -12.35 4.61
CA PRO A 126 20.14 -12.57 6.07
C PRO A 126 19.86 -11.29 6.88
N THR A 127 20.22 -10.11 6.36
CA THR A 127 19.91 -8.83 7.04
C THR A 127 18.42 -8.52 7.03
N ILE A 128 17.72 -8.80 5.92
CA ILE A 128 16.28 -8.62 5.81
C ILE A 128 15.55 -9.64 6.70
N SER A 129 15.95 -10.91 6.67
CA SER A 129 15.41 -11.95 7.56
C SER A 129 15.53 -11.53 9.02
N HIS A 130 16.72 -11.10 9.45
CA HIS A 130 16.93 -10.62 10.82
C HIS A 130 16.08 -9.38 11.15
N ALA A 131 15.88 -8.46 10.22
CA ALA A 131 15.03 -7.29 10.43
C ALA A 131 13.56 -7.68 10.62
N ILE A 132 13.09 -8.73 9.90
CA ILE A 132 11.75 -9.29 10.07
C ILE A 132 11.62 -9.89 11.47
N ASP A 133 12.52 -10.74 11.89
CA ASP A 133 12.53 -11.37 13.22
C ASP A 133 12.58 -10.34 14.36
N ALA A 134 13.25 -9.22 14.13
CA ALA A 134 13.29 -8.11 15.08
C ALA A 134 12.01 -7.25 15.08
N GLY A 135 11.00 -7.56 14.24
CA GLY A 135 9.76 -6.80 14.10
C GLY A 135 9.92 -5.47 13.36
N GLY A 136 11.03 -5.24 12.70
CA GLY A 136 11.32 -4.01 11.94
C GLY A 136 10.91 -4.10 10.47
N TRP A 137 9.68 -4.51 10.19
CA TRP A 137 9.24 -4.74 8.81
C TRP A 137 7.81 -4.29 8.55
N ARG A 138 7.52 -4.02 7.28
CA ARG A 138 6.19 -3.74 6.75
C ARG A 138 6.04 -4.43 5.40
N CYS A 139 4.88 -5.02 5.16
CA CYS A 139 4.53 -5.59 3.87
C CYS A 139 3.31 -4.86 3.31
N TRP A 140 3.40 -4.38 2.08
CA TRP A 140 2.38 -3.55 1.46
C TRP A 140 1.94 -4.11 0.12
N LEU A 141 0.63 -4.07 -0.11
CA LEU A 141 -0.02 -4.32 -1.39
C LEU A 141 -0.81 -3.09 -1.79
N LEU A 142 -0.46 -2.49 -2.92
CA LEU A 142 -1.19 -1.37 -3.50
C LEU A 142 -1.79 -1.80 -4.84
N GLN A 143 -3.08 -1.55 -5.00
CA GLN A 143 -3.78 -1.86 -6.25
C GLN A 143 -4.40 -0.60 -6.83
N GLY A 144 -3.94 -0.24 -8.02
CA GLY A 144 -4.54 0.81 -8.83
C GLY A 144 -5.70 0.27 -9.66
N HIS A 145 -6.85 0.95 -9.59
CA HIS A 145 -8.04 0.62 -10.36
C HIS A 145 -8.47 1.82 -11.18
N THR A 146 -8.91 1.58 -12.42
CA THR A 146 -9.73 2.53 -13.18
C THR A 146 -11.20 2.28 -12.92
N VAL A 147 -11.99 3.34 -12.93
CA VAL A 147 -13.45 3.24 -12.80
C VAL A 147 -14.07 3.59 -14.16
N GLU A 148 -14.64 2.59 -14.83
CA GLU A 148 -15.34 2.71 -16.09
C GLU A 148 -16.78 2.22 -15.93
N ASP A 149 -17.75 3.05 -16.27
CA ASP A 149 -19.19 2.73 -16.16
C ASP A 149 -19.58 2.21 -14.76
N GLY A 150 -18.97 2.78 -13.72
CA GLY A 150 -19.21 2.39 -12.32
C GLY A 150 -18.59 1.05 -11.92
N THR A 151 -17.75 0.46 -12.78
CA THR A 151 -17.03 -0.78 -12.50
C THR A 151 -15.55 -0.51 -12.31
N ALA A 152 -15.00 -0.93 -11.17
CA ALA A 152 -13.57 -0.87 -10.93
C ALA A 152 -12.86 -2.06 -11.61
N LYS A 153 -11.79 -1.76 -12.36
CA LYS A 153 -10.91 -2.75 -12.98
C LYS A 153 -9.49 -2.56 -12.46
N VAL A 154 -8.86 -3.62 -12.00
CA VAL A 154 -7.43 -3.58 -11.63
C VAL A 154 -6.61 -3.20 -12.87
N ARG A 155 -5.80 -2.17 -12.72
CA ARG A 155 -4.89 -1.68 -13.75
C ARG A 155 -3.46 -2.09 -13.46
N ASP A 156 -3.06 -1.93 -12.22
CA ASP A 156 -1.68 -2.18 -11.79
C ASP A 156 -1.64 -2.60 -10.32
N THR A 157 -0.61 -3.35 -9.95
CA THR A 157 -0.42 -3.85 -8.59
C THR A 157 1.05 -3.70 -8.22
N VAL A 158 1.31 -3.16 -7.04
CA VAL A 158 2.64 -3.07 -6.44
C VAL A 158 2.61 -3.75 -5.09
N CYS A 159 3.43 -4.77 -4.91
CA CYS A 159 3.61 -5.44 -3.62
C CYS A 159 5.08 -5.36 -3.20
N PHE A 160 5.35 -5.02 -1.96
CA PHE A 160 6.73 -4.90 -1.50
C PHE A 160 6.86 -5.10 0.02
N LEU A 161 8.05 -5.56 0.40
CA LEU A 161 8.50 -5.63 1.79
C LEU A 161 9.42 -4.44 2.07
N ASP A 162 9.14 -3.69 3.12
CA ASP A 162 9.92 -2.57 3.63
C ASP A 162 10.53 -2.92 4.96
N THR A 163 11.87 -2.86 5.05
CA THR A 163 12.63 -3.03 6.28
C THR A 163 13.65 -1.89 6.44
N PRO A 164 14.18 -1.65 7.64
CA PRO A 164 15.27 -0.69 7.84
C PRO A 164 16.49 -0.95 6.95
N ASP A 165 16.74 -2.22 6.59
CA ASP A 165 17.92 -2.67 5.86
C ASP A 165 17.73 -2.71 4.34
N GLY A 166 16.49 -2.54 3.84
CA GLY A 166 16.23 -2.47 2.41
C GLY A 166 14.78 -2.74 2.02
N LEU A 167 14.55 -2.70 0.71
CA LEU A 167 13.27 -2.96 0.07
C LEU A 167 13.36 -4.20 -0.82
N LEU A 168 12.33 -5.05 -0.76
CA LEU A 168 12.13 -6.14 -1.72
C LEU A 168 10.83 -5.90 -2.49
N ASP A 169 10.91 -5.91 -3.82
CA ASP A 169 9.76 -6.02 -4.70
C ASP A 169 9.21 -7.44 -4.66
N ILE A 170 7.90 -7.58 -4.69
CA ILE A 170 7.20 -8.87 -4.60
C ILE A 170 6.25 -8.98 -5.78
N VAL A 171 6.49 -9.96 -6.64
CA VAL A 171 5.60 -10.28 -7.77
C VAL A 171 4.96 -11.64 -7.51
N ILE A 172 3.65 -11.65 -7.25
CA ILE A 172 2.88 -12.88 -7.02
C ILE A 172 2.36 -13.39 -8.36
N ASP A 173 2.70 -14.65 -8.69
CA ASP A 173 2.21 -15.35 -9.88
C ASP A 173 1.73 -16.75 -9.51
N GLY A 174 0.42 -16.90 -9.43
CA GLY A 174 -0.23 -18.13 -9.02
C GLY A 174 0.17 -18.59 -7.61
N GLU A 175 0.85 -19.73 -7.52
CA GLU A 175 1.26 -20.32 -6.24
C GLU A 175 2.65 -19.87 -5.78
N THR A 176 3.31 -19.00 -6.53
CA THR A 176 4.66 -18.52 -6.25
C THR A 176 4.73 -17.00 -6.13
N ALA A 177 5.67 -16.52 -5.36
CA ALA A 177 6.04 -15.12 -5.25
C ALA A 177 7.53 -14.97 -5.54
N ALA A 178 7.88 -14.10 -6.50
CA ALA A 178 9.25 -13.71 -6.77
C ALA A 178 9.58 -12.46 -5.96
N LEU A 179 10.64 -12.51 -5.18
CA LEU A 179 11.19 -11.39 -4.42
C LEU A 179 12.47 -10.91 -5.09
N ALA A 180 12.63 -9.60 -5.23
CA ALA A 180 13.82 -9.00 -5.82
C ALA A 180 14.19 -7.70 -5.09
N PRO A 181 15.49 -7.34 -5.01
CA PRO A 181 15.90 -6.06 -4.46
C PRO A 181 15.27 -4.89 -5.21
N MET A 182 14.70 -3.94 -4.47
CA MET A 182 14.10 -2.74 -5.02
C MET A 182 14.77 -1.49 -4.44
N THR A 183 14.93 -0.45 -5.25
CA THR A 183 15.38 0.86 -4.78
C THR A 183 14.21 1.74 -4.39
N THR A 184 14.42 2.68 -3.48
CA THR A 184 13.42 3.71 -3.14
C THR A 184 12.96 4.49 -4.38
N MET A 185 13.86 4.72 -5.35
CA MET A 185 13.51 5.39 -6.61
C MET A 185 12.61 4.53 -7.50
N THR A 186 12.80 3.22 -7.52
CA THR A 186 11.93 2.29 -8.26
C THR A 186 10.54 2.28 -7.63
N LEU A 187 10.46 2.16 -6.31
CA LEU A 187 9.18 2.25 -5.59
C LEU A 187 8.45 3.57 -5.89
N TRP A 188 9.16 4.71 -5.85
CA TRP A 188 8.57 6.01 -6.18
C TRP A 188 7.98 6.04 -7.60
N ARG A 189 8.65 5.44 -8.59
CA ARG A 189 8.12 5.34 -9.96
C ARG A 189 6.86 4.48 -10.02
N HIS A 190 6.82 3.35 -9.32
CA HIS A 190 5.62 2.51 -9.24
C HIS A 190 4.46 3.26 -8.60
N LEU A 191 4.67 3.94 -7.47
CA LEU A 191 3.64 4.76 -6.83
C LEU A 191 3.12 5.88 -7.76
N SER A 192 4.04 6.56 -8.45
CA SER A 192 3.65 7.61 -9.40
C SER A 192 2.85 7.05 -10.59
N HIS A 193 3.16 5.84 -11.04
CA HIS A 193 2.43 5.17 -12.12
C HIS A 193 1.02 4.73 -11.68
N LEU A 194 0.89 4.17 -10.48
CA LEU A 194 -0.41 3.81 -9.91
C LEU A 194 -1.42 4.97 -9.89
N ILE A 195 -0.93 6.19 -9.67
CA ILE A 195 -1.75 7.39 -9.53
C ILE A 195 -1.99 8.07 -10.88
N SER A 196 -1.14 7.82 -11.90
CA SER A 196 -1.34 8.37 -13.23
C SER A 196 -2.57 7.71 -13.85
N LEU A 197 -3.58 8.51 -14.22
CA LEU A 197 -4.77 8.03 -14.96
C LEU A 197 -4.49 7.91 -16.46
N GLU A 198 -3.25 8.12 -16.89
CA GLU A 198 -2.85 8.00 -18.29
C GLU A 198 -2.74 6.53 -18.66
N SER A 199 -3.53 6.15 -19.65
CA SER A 199 -3.53 4.83 -20.32
C SER A 199 -2.44 4.74 -21.37
#